data_386c287be6b4e8455d83a1882f451fa6
#
_entry.id   386c287be6b4e8455d83a1882f451fa6
#
_cell.length_a   1.000
_cell.length_b   1.000
_cell.length_c   1.000
_cell.angle_alpha   90.00
_cell.angle_beta   90.00
_cell.angle_gamma   90.00
#
_symmetry.space_group_name_H-M   'P 1'
#
loop_
_entity.id
_entity.type
_entity.pdbx_description
1 polymer ?
#
loop_
_entity_poly.entity_id
_entity_poly.type
_entity_poly.pdbx_seq_one_letter_code
_entity_poly.pdbx_strand_id
1 'polypeptide(L)'
;MAKSYDVVIIGAGPAGIFTALELADTGLSILILEKGLDIRERIALNRDRTAPAADRRANIVSGWGGAGAFSDGKLTLTTDYGGNLDDYMNKGELARLISYVDSVYCRFGGEGRQVYGDEHRDKIHELKRKAAAADLAFIPARIRHLGTDVNGEILTHMRDSFPSHVTVKANCPVDHILVKDGKVEGVIAGGETYLCKYLVAAPGRDGAEWFTKEAESLGLHTASNAVDIGVRVESPAEIYEPITDICYESKLVYFSKSFDDRVRTFCMNPYGFVVTENNNGLMTVNGHSYAHKKSGNTNFAILVSKQFTQPFHEPIEYGKYIASLANMLGGGPIVQRLGDVRDGRRSTAERIRRGLVHPTMPSATPGDLSLVLPYRFLKDIMEMFEALDKVAPGANSRHTLLYGVEVKFYSSRIELSNQLETKIPNFFAIGDGAGITRGLAQASAAGVVVGREICARIGKPKGEI
;
A
#
# COMPACT_ATOMS: atom_id res chain seq x y z
N MET A 1 0.76 29.58 -24.76
CA MET A 1 2.13 29.19 -25.24
C MET A 1 2.58 27.98 -24.44
N ALA A 2 3.18 26.99 -25.10
CA ALA A 2 3.73 25.84 -24.39
C ALA A 2 4.91 26.25 -23.50
N LYS A 3 4.95 25.76 -22.26
CA LYS A 3 6.06 25.95 -21.33
C LYS A 3 6.97 24.73 -21.43
N SER A 4 8.30 24.93 -21.41
CA SER A 4 9.28 23.85 -21.57
C SER A 4 10.08 23.64 -20.30
N TYR A 5 10.28 22.37 -19.94
CA TYR A 5 11.08 21.92 -18.80
C TYR A 5 12.02 20.80 -19.25
N ASP A 6 13.10 20.57 -18.50
CA ASP A 6 13.93 19.39 -18.74
C ASP A 6 13.23 18.13 -18.26
N VAL A 7 12.57 18.20 -17.09
CA VAL A 7 11.87 17.07 -16.47
C VAL A 7 10.47 17.49 -16.04
N VAL A 8 9.45 16.70 -16.42
CA VAL A 8 8.10 16.79 -15.85
C VAL A 8 7.82 15.54 -15.03
N ILE A 9 7.35 15.73 -13.80
CA ILE A 9 6.99 14.66 -12.86
C ILE A 9 5.49 14.76 -12.59
N ILE A 10 4.76 13.69 -12.87
CA ILE A 10 3.32 13.56 -12.59
C ILE A 10 3.12 12.90 -11.24
N GLY A 11 2.58 13.64 -10.28
CA GLY A 11 2.32 13.19 -8.91
C GLY A 11 3.42 13.54 -7.92
N ALA A 12 3.01 14.10 -6.80
CA ALA A 12 3.86 14.50 -5.67
C ALA A 12 3.75 13.53 -4.49
N GLY A 13 3.58 12.24 -4.76
CA GLY A 13 3.75 11.16 -3.80
C GLY A 13 5.23 10.86 -3.53
N PRO A 14 5.54 9.88 -2.66
CA PRO A 14 6.93 9.53 -2.31
C PRO A 14 7.82 9.29 -3.53
N ALA A 15 7.32 8.60 -4.56
CA ALA A 15 8.07 8.34 -5.79
C ALA A 15 8.47 9.64 -6.53
N GLY A 16 7.51 10.54 -6.77
CA GLY A 16 7.78 11.81 -7.45
C GLY A 16 8.67 12.75 -6.62
N ILE A 17 8.44 12.83 -5.30
CA ILE A 17 9.26 13.65 -4.39
C ILE A 17 10.72 13.18 -4.42
N PHE A 18 10.98 11.87 -4.30
CA PHE A 18 12.34 11.34 -4.28
C PHE A 18 13.03 11.47 -5.65
N THR A 19 12.29 11.36 -6.76
CA THR A 19 12.83 11.70 -8.08
C THR A 19 13.30 13.16 -8.11
N ALA A 20 12.49 14.10 -7.63
CA ALA A 20 12.83 15.50 -7.62
C ALA A 20 14.01 15.82 -6.66
N LEU A 21 14.07 15.16 -5.49
CA LEU A 21 15.19 15.30 -4.55
C LEU A 21 16.52 14.83 -5.16
N GLU A 22 16.53 13.73 -5.91
CA GLU A 22 17.73 13.26 -6.62
C GLU A 22 18.17 14.23 -7.72
N LEU A 23 17.24 14.96 -8.34
CA LEU A 23 17.51 15.90 -9.42
C LEU A 23 17.77 17.33 -8.93
N ALA A 24 17.50 17.65 -7.67
CA ALA A 24 17.52 19.03 -7.16
C ALA A 24 18.86 19.77 -7.36
N ASP A 25 19.99 19.06 -7.27
CA ASP A 25 21.33 19.67 -7.41
C ASP A 25 21.84 19.70 -8.85
N THR A 26 21.03 19.25 -9.82
CA THR A 26 21.49 19.15 -11.22
C THR A 26 21.41 20.44 -12.00
N GLY A 27 20.60 21.39 -11.54
CA GLY A 27 20.27 22.63 -12.26
C GLY A 27 19.28 22.44 -13.40
N LEU A 28 18.71 21.23 -13.58
CA LEU A 28 17.63 21.01 -14.55
C LEU A 28 16.37 21.76 -14.14
N SER A 29 15.64 22.29 -15.12
CA SER A 29 14.30 22.84 -14.89
C SER A 29 13.31 21.70 -14.70
N ILE A 30 12.71 21.61 -13.49
CA ILE A 30 11.82 20.52 -13.09
C ILE A 30 10.44 21.07 -12.79
N LEU A 31 9.41 20.40 -13.31
CA LEU A 31 8.02 20.68 -13.00
C LEU A 31 7.38 19.44 -12.34
N ILE A 32 6.85 19.60 -11.14
CA ILE A 32 6.02 18.60 -10.46
C ILE A 32 4.56 19.03 -10.59
N LEU A 33 3.73 18.17 -11.16
CA LEU A 33 2.28 18.37 -11.31
C LEU A 33 1.54 17.44 -10.34
N GLU A 34 0.83 18.03 -9.38
CA GLU A 34 0.05 17.27 -8.40
C GLU A 34 -1.43 17.68 -8.49
N LYS A 35 -2.31 16.67 -8.60
CA LYS A 35 -3.75 16.92 -8.74
C LYS A 35 -4.42 17.44 -7.47
N GLY A 36 -3.89 17.06 -6.30
CA GLY A 36 -4.43 17.50 -5.01
C GLY A 36 -3.70 18.71 -4.43
N LEU A 37 -4.01 19.00 -3.17
CA LEU A 37 -3.54 20.17 -2.43
C LEU A 37 -2.03 20.10 -2.08
N ASP A 38 -1.40 21.26 -1.86
CA ASP A 38 -0.06 21.33 -1.25
C ASP A 38 -0.11 20.91 0.23
N ILE A 39 1.04 20.52 0.80
CA ILE A 39 1.11 19.92 2.16
C ILE A 39 0.50 20.81 3.24
N ARG A 40 0.72 22.13 3.19
CA ARG A 40 0.21 23.05 4.19
C ARG A 40 -1.32 23.17 4.16
N GLU A 41 -1.89 23.19 2.95
CA GLU A 41 -3.34 23.20 2.74
C GLU A 41 -3.94 21.87 3.19
N ARG A 42 -3.27 20.74 2.89
CA ARG A 42 -3.66 19.40 3.32
C ARG A 42 -3.72 19.29 4.83
N ILE A 43 -2.69 19.78 5.54
CA ILE A 43 -2.64 19.76 7.01
C ILE A 43 -3.75 20.65 7.59
N ALA A 44 -3.98 21.82 7.02
CA ALA A 44 -5.05 22.73 7.47
C ALA A 44 -6.43 22.09 7.30
N LEU A 45 -6.72 21.50 6.14
CA LEU A 45 -7.99 20.84 5.84
C LEU A 45 -8.26 19.63 6.77
N ASN A 46 -7.22 18.86 7.10
CA ASN A 46 -7.37 17.73 8.03
C ASN A 46 -7.65 18.16 9.47
N ARG A 47 -7.19 19.33 9.87
CA ARG A 47 -7.47 19.92 11.19
C ARG A 47 -8.86 20.54 11.27
N ASP A 48 -9.40 20.97 10.13
CA ASP A 48 -10.73 21.59 10.05
C ASP A 48 -11.83 20.52 10.15
N ARG A 49 -12.44 20.43 11.33
CA ARG A 49 -13.56 19.52 11.59
C ARG A 49 -14.87 19.96 10.92
N THR A 50 -14.93 21.18 10.42
CA THR A 50 -16.13 21.74 9.74
C THR A 50 -16.13 21.45 8.25
N ALA A 51 -14.99 21.13 7.67
CA ALA A 51 -14.86 20.80 6.25
C ALA A 51 -15.71 19.56 5.87
N PRO A 52 -16.29 19.56 4.67
CA PRO A 52 -17.06 18.43 4.17
C PRO A 52 -16.30 17.10 4.27
N ALA A 53 -16.97 16.03 4.68
CA ALA A 53 -16.35 14.73 4.85
C ALA A 53 -15.81 14.14 3.52
N ALA A 54 -16.39 14.54 2.38
CA ALA A 54 -15.94 14.17 1.05
C ALA A 54 -14.56 14.80 0.74
N ASP A 55 -14.39 16.09 1.00
CA ASP A 55 -13.16 16.83 0.74
C ASP A 55 -12.02 16.32 1.62
N ARG A 56 -12.30 16.07 2.90
CA ARG A 56 -11.32 15.45 3.81
C ARG A 56 -10.89 14.06 3.35
N ARG A 57 -11.81 13.23 2.82
CA ARG A 57 -11.51 11.90 2.30
C ARG A 57 -10.65 11.95 1.03
N ALA A 58 -11.00 12.85 0.10
CA ALA A 58 -10.20 13.09 -1.10
C ALA A 58 -8.78 13.53 -0.73
N ASN A 59 -8.65 14.42 0.26
CA ASN A 59 -7.38 14.91 0.77
C ASN A 59 -6.48 13.83 1.40
N ILE A 60 -7.04 12.71 1.89
CA ILE A 60 -6.24 11.62 2.47
C ILE A 60 -5.41 10.91 1.40
N VAL A 61 -5.94 10.73 0.20
CA VAL A 61 -5.30 9.91 -0.86
C VAL A 61 -4.51 10.71 -1.88
N SER A 62 -4.85 12.00 -2.10
CA SER A 62 -4.23 12.88 -3.10
C SER A 62 -3.62 14.12 -2.48
N GLY A 63 -2.65 14.71 -3.17
CA GLY A 63 -1.91 15.90 -2.77
C GLY A 63 -0.45 15.60 -2.41
N TRP A 64 0.29 16.63 -2.03
CA TRP A 64 1.70 16.50 -1.67
C TRP A 64 1.94 15.45 -0.58
N GLY A 65 2.87 14.52 -0.84
CA GLY A 65 3.12 13.35 0.00
C GLY A 65 2.22 12.15 -0.31
N GLY A 66 1.24 12.29 -1.21
CA GLY A 66 0.33 11.22 -1.63
C GLY A 66 -0.50 10.63 -0.49
N ALA A 67 -0.95 9.39 -0.65
CA ALA A 67 -1.72 8.65 0.37
C ALA A 67 -0.92 8.34 1.65
N GLY A 68 0.42 8.47 1.59
CA GLY A 68 1.30 8.26 2.73
C GLY A 68 1.30 9.41 3.74
N ALA A 69 0.93 10.64 3.33
CA ALA A 69 1.08 11.86 4.13
C ALA A 69 0.36 11.79 5.49
N PHE A 70 -0.81 11.17 5.53
CA PHE A 70 -1.63 11.02 6.74
C PHE A 70 -1.77 9.57 7.21
N SER A 71 -0.91 8.68 6.70
CA SER A 71 -0.75 7.35 7.27
C SER A 71 -0.02 7.41 8.62
N ASP A 72 0.08 6.28 9.29
CA ASP A 72 0.91 6.14 10.50
C ASP A 72 2.42 6.32 10.24
N GLY A 73 2.83 6.58 9.00
CA GLY A 73 4.22 6.84 8.64
C GLY A 73 5.14 5.64 8.83
N LYS A 74 4.64 4.44 8.62
CA LYS A 74 5.47 3.22 8.68
C LYS A 74 6.38 3.14 7.46
N LEU A 75 7.65 3.40 7.66
CA LEU A 75 8.69 3.19 6.67
C LEU A 75 9.22 1.76 6.80
N THR A 76 8.87 0.91 5.86
CA THR A 76 9.26 -0.50 5.85
C THR A 76 10.70 -0.66 5.39
N LEU A 77 11.58 -1.16 6.27
CA LEU A 77 13.02 -1.28 6.06
C LEU A 77 13.44 -2.72 5.70
N THR A 78 12.57 -3.46 5.03
CA THR A 78 12.85 -4.81 4.52
C THR A 78 12.59 -4.90 3.02
N THR A 79 13.28 -5.81 2.35
CA THR A 79 13.09 -6.11 0.93
C THR A 79 12.00 -7.15 0.68
N ASP A 80 11.52 -7.85 1.72
CA ASP A 80 10.63 -9.00 1.58
C ASP A 80 9.17 -8.63 1.29
N TYR A 81 8.82 -7.36 1.42
CA TYR A 81 7.51 -6.81 1.04
C TYR A 81 7.55 -5.27 0.91
N GLY A 82 6.50 -4.69 0.36
CA GLY A 82 6.41 -3.24 0.12
C GLY A 82 6.42 -2.88 -1.37
N GLY A 83 6.43 -3.88 -2.24
CA GLY A 83 6.38 -3.75 -3.69
C GLY A 83 7.06 -4.91 -4.38
N ASN A 84 7.37 -4.74 -5.64
CA ASN A 84 8.00 -5.71 -6.54
C ASN A 84 9.24 -5.11 -7.24
N LEU A 85 9.98 -4.22 -6.57
CA LEU A 85 11.22 -3.67 -7.14
C LEU A 85 12.32 -4.72 -7.28
N ASP A 86 12.23 -5.82 -6.53
CA ASP A 86 13.13 -6.97 -6.68
C ASP A 86 12.96 -7.74 -8.00
N ASP A 87 11.92 -7.45 -8.79
CA ASP A 87 11.81 -7.93 -10.17
C ASP A 87 12.72 -7.15 -11.15
N TYR A 88 13.18 -5.95 -10.77
CA TYR A 88 13.98 -5.04 -11.59
C TYR A 88 15.44 -4.93 -11.13
N MET A 89 15.74 -5.34 -9.91
CA MET A 89 17.07 -5.27 -9.30
C MET A 89 17.29 -6.40 -8.29
N ASN A 90 18.53 -6.68 -7.93
CA ASN A 90 18.80 -7.67 -6.90
C ASN A 90 18.46 -7.17 -5.49
N LYS A 91 18.19 -8.10 -4.56
CA LYS A 91 17.81 -7.76 -3.18
C LYS A 91 18.86 -6.95 -2.42
N GLY A 92 20.14 -7.12 -2.71
CA GLY A 92 21.22 -6.35 -2.08
C GLY A 92 21.18 -4.87 -2.49
N GLU A 93 20.92 -4.60 -3.75
CA GLU A 93 20.72 -3.24 -4.28
C GLU A 93 19.45 -2.60 -3.70
N LEU A 94 18.34 -3.33 -3.68
CA LEU A 94 17.10 -2.85 -3.06
C LEU A 94 17.28 -2.54 -1.57
N ALA A 95 18.05 -3.35 -0.84
CA ALA A 95 18.33 -3.10 0.58
C ALA A 95 19.14 -1.80 0.79
N ARG A 96 20.14 -1.53 -0.08
CA ARG A 96 20.88 -0.27 -0.04
C ARG A 96 19.99 0.93 -0.34
N LEU A 97 19.15 0.84 -1.38
CA LEU A 97 18.17 1.88 -1.73
C LEU A 97 17.20 2.18 -0.58
N ILE A 98 16.67 1.14 0.07
CA ILE A 98 15.78 1.31 1.24
C ILE A 98 16.52 2.00 2.40
N SER A 99 17.78 1.62 2.66
CA SER A 99 18.60 2.26 3.68
C SER A 99 18.89 3.73 3.35
N TYR A 100 19.14 4.04 2.09
CA TYR A 100 19.31 5.41 1.62
C TYR A 100 18.02 6.22 1.81
N VAL A 101 16.87 5.66 1.40
CA VAL A 101 15.55 6.29 1.61
C VAL A 101 15.33 6.58 3.10
N ASP A 102 15.63 5.64 3.99
CA ASP A 102 15.53 5.84 5.45
C ASP A 102 16.41 7.01 5.91
N SER A 103 17.65 7.09 5.43
CA SER A 103 18.57 8.20 5.76
C SER A 103 18.05 9.56 5.29
N VAL A 104 17.37 9.61 4.14
CA VAL A 104 16.74 10.84 3.63
C VAL A 104 15.56 11.24 4.53
N TYR A 105 14.68 10.31 4.92
CA TYR A 105 13.60 10.61 5.87
C TYR A 105 14.16 11.10 7.22
N CYS A 106 15.24 10.49 7.71
CA CYS A 106 15.91 10.93 8.94
C CYS A 106 16.42 12.38 8.82
N ARG A 107 17.09 12.73 7.72
CA ARG A 107 17.61 14.08 7.45
C ARG A 107 16.52 15.16 7.48
N PHE A 108 15.30 14.82 7.06
CA PHE A 108 14.17 15.76 7.05
C PHE A 108 13.34 15.75 8.34
N GLY A 109 13.75 15.03 9.40
CA GLY A 109 13.11 15.08 10.72
C GLY A 109 12.68 13.72 11.28
N GLY A 110 12.98 12.61 10.58
CA GLY A 110 12.73 11.26 11.07
C GLY A 110 13.79 10.71 12.02
N GLU A 111 14.85 11.49 12.31
CA GLU A 111 15.92 11.08 13.24
C GLU A 111 15.39 10.88 14.65
N GLY A 112 15.93 9.90 15.38
CA GLY A 112 15.48 9.56 16.73
C GLY A 112 14.14 8.80 16.82
N ARG A 113 13.45 8.57 15.71
CA ARG A 113 12.24 7.73 15.68
C ARG A 113 12.58 6.26 15.81
N GLN A 114 11.80 5.58 16.62
CA GLN A 114 12.04 4.16 16.94
C GLN A 114 11.96 3.28 15.69
N VAL A 115 12.95 2.40 15.56
CA VAL A 115 12.95 1.30 14.58
C VAL A 115 12.58 0.03 15.34
N TYR A 116 11.50 -0.60 14.94
CA TYR A 116 11.05 -1.89 15.45
C TYR A 116 11.63 -3.02 14.63
N GLY A 117 11.80 -4.20 15.26
CA GLY A 117 12.20 -5.43 14.57
C GLY A 117 13.69 -5.74 14.62
N ASP A 118 14.51 -4.91 15.29
CA ASP A 118 15.94 -5.17 15.53
C ASP A 118 16.23 -5.72 16.95
N GLU A 119 15.31 -5.52 17.90
CA GLU A 119 15.57 -5.64 19.34
C GLU A 119 15.58 -7.09 19.88
N HIS A 120 15.01 -8.06 19.18
CA HIS A 120 14.78 -9.41 19.69
C HIS A 120 15.24 -10.50 18.73
N ARG A 121 16.47 -10.44 18.21
CA ARG A 121 16.96 -11.36 17.15
C ARG A 121 16.80 -12.84 17.51
N ASP A 122 17.13 -13.23 18.75
CA ASP A 122 17.02 -14.63 19.16
C ASP A 122 15.56 -15.10 19.21
N LYS A 123 14.66 -14.26 19.73
CA LYS A 123 13.21 -14.54 19.76
C LYS A 123 12.62 -14.58 18.35
N ILE A 124 13.08 -13.70 17.46
CA ILE A 124 12.69 -13.74 16.03
C ILE A 124 13.14 -15.04 15.38
N HIS A 125 14.36 -15.52 15.68
CA HIS A 125 14.84 -16.80 15.21
C HIS A 125 14.00 -17.98 15.74
N GLU A 126 13.60 -17.93 17.00
CA GLU A 126 12.71 -18.93 17.59
C GLU A 126 11.32 -18.92 16.91
N LEU A 127 10.73 -17.74 16.68
CA LEU A 127 9.48 -17.59 15.96
C LEU A 127 9.57 -18.10 14.53
N LYS A 128 10.68 -17.82 13.81
CA LYS A 128 10.91 -18.37 12.46
C LYS A 128 10.94 -19.88 12.47
N ARG A 129 11.63 -20.49 13.44
CA ARG A 129 11.69 -21.96 13.56
C ARG A 129 10.33 -22.57 13.89
N LYS A 130 9.58 -21.93 14.81
CA LYS A 130 8.22 -22.37 15.19
C LYS A 130 7.26 -22.25 14.01
N ALA A 131 7.34 -21.17 13.25
CA ALA A 131 6.54 -20.96 12.05
C ALA A 131 6.87 -21.99 10.96
N ALA A 132 8.16 -22.22 10.69
CA ALA A 132 8.60 -23.22 9.71
C ALA A 132 8.11 -24.64 10.05
N ALA A 133 8.07 -25.01 11.33
CA ALA A 133 7.51 -26.29 11.79
C ALA A 133 5.97 -26.38 11.57
N ALA A 134 5.31 -25.26 11.30
CA ALA A 134 3.90 -25.16 10.99
C ALA A 134 3.61 -24.92 9.49
N ASP A 135 4.58 -25.12 8.62
CA ASP A 135 4.53 -24.83 7.18
C ASP A 135 4.30 -23.31 6.86
N LEU A 136 4.68 -22.43 7.80
CA LEU A 136 4.57 -20.99 7.66
C LEU A 136 5.93 -20.33 7.47
N ALA A 137 6.02 -19.40 6.52
CA ALA A 137 7.15 -18.48 6.45
C ALA A 137 6.86 -17.26 7.32
N PHE A 138 7.69 -17.04 8.37
CA PHE A 138 7.62 -15.85 9.21
C PHE A 138 8.53 -14.77 8.66
N ILE A 139 7.96 -13.64 8.29
CA ILE A 139 8.66 -12.47 7.76
C ILE A 139 8.57 -11.35 8.81
N PRO A 140 9.62 -11.11 9.59
CA PRO A 140 9.65 -10.01 10.54
C PRO A 140 9.66 -8.69 9.78
N ALA A 141 8.93 -7.71 10.29
CA ALA A 141 8.97 -6.36 9.77
C ALA A 141 10.01 -5.53 10.53
N ARG A 142 11.02 -5.04 9.81
CA ARG A 142 11.85 -3.95 10.29
C ARG A 142 11.21 -2.65 9.84
N ILE A 143 10.74 -1.82 10.77
CA ILE A 143 9.92 -0.65 10.48
C ILE A 143 10.40 0.53 11.31
N ARG A 144 10.64 1.68 10.63
CA ARG A 144 10.69 2.98 11.31
C ARG A 144 9.28 3.56 11.38
N HIS A 145 8.82 3.85 12.57
CA HIS A 145 7.52 4.46 12.79
C HIS A 145 7.68 5.97 12.94
N LEU A 146 7.39 6.71 11.86
CA LEU A 146 7.52 8.17 11.87
C LEU A 146 6.41 8.84 12.70
N GLY A 147 5.20 8.30 12.67
CA GLY A 147 4.00 8.88 13.25
C GLY A 147 3.34 9.89 12.29
N THR A 148 2.02 9.99 12.37
CA THR A 148 1.23 10.83 11.44
C THR A 148 1.60 12.32 11.54
N ASP A 149 1.83 12.82 12.74
CA ASP A 149 2.13 14.25 12.94
C ASP A 149 3.50 14.62 12.36
N VAL A 150 4.53 13.82 12.66
CA VAL A 150 5.89 14.06 12.19
C VAL A 150 6.05 13.84 10.70
N ASN A 151 5.29 12.90 10.13
CA ASN A 151 5.32 12.67 8.69
C ASN A 151 4.88 13.93 7.90
N GLY A 152 3.89 14.68 8.41
CA GLY A 152 3.50 15.96 7.83
C GLY A 152 4.60 17.02 7.88
N GLU A 153 5.37 17.08 8.97
CA GLU A 153 6.52 17.97 9.12
C GLU A 153 7.65 17.60 8.18
N ILE A 154 8.01 16.31 8.10
CA ILE A 154 9.01 15.80 7.16
C ILE A 154 8.68 16.18 5.72
N LEU A 155 7.43 15.96 5.30
CA LEU A 155 6.97 16.30 3.96
C LEU A 155 6.98 17.82 3.69
N THR A 156 6.75 18.63 4.72
CA THR A 156 6.88 20.09 4.63
C THR A 156 8.33 20.50 4.46
N HIS A 157 9.26 19.94 5.23
CA HIS A 157 10.67 20.19 5.08
C HIS A 157 11.21 19.76 3.71
N MET A 158 10.78 18.60 3.18
CA MET A 158 11.11 18.18 1.81
C MET A 158 10.61 19.20 0.79
N ARG A 159 9.36 19.70 0.96
CA ARG A 159 8.76 20.69 0.06
C ARG A 159 9.55 22.00 0.04
N ASP A 160 10.00 22.46 1.21
CA ASP A 160 10.72 23.71 1.38
C ASP A 160 12.21 23.62 0.95
N SER A 161 12.75 22.42 0.85
CA SER A 161 14.15 22.21 0.45
C SER A 161 14.40 22.37 -1.05
N PHE A 162 13.36 22.44 -1.87
CA PHE A 162 13.54 22.53 -3.31
C PHE A 162 14.05 23.90 -3.75
N PRO A 163 15.10 23.92 -4.59
CA PRO A 163 15.62 25.15 -5.18
C PRO A 163 14.64 25.75 -6.20
N SER A 164 14.87 27.00 -6.59
CA SER A 164 13.97 27.79 -7.45
C SER A 164 13.73 27.20 -8.86
N HIS A 165 14.61 26.36 -9.35
CA HIS A 165 14.44 25.67 -10.65
C HIS A 165 13.55 24.43 -10.57
N VAL A 166 13.07 24.03 -9.37
CA VAL A 166 12.03 23.02 -9.15
C VAL A 166 10.72 23.72 -8.89
N THR A 167 9.83 23.68 -9.86
CA THR A 167 8.47 24.25 -9.76
C THR A 167 7.49 23.15 -9.35
N VAL A 168 6.67 23.43 -8.33
CA VAL A 168 5.58 22.54 -7.93
C VAL A 168 4.24 23.22 -8.18
N LYS A 169 3.36 22.58 -8.92
CA LYS A 169 1.98 22.98 -9.14
C LYS A 169 1.04 21.98 -8.51
N ALA A 170 0.46 22.36 -7.38
CA ALA A 170 -0.67 21.65 -6.75
C ALA A 170 -1.98 22.03 -7.45
N ASN A 171 -3.06 21.29 -7.18
CA ASN A 171 -4.37 21.44 -7.82
C ASN A 171 -4.30 21.46 -9.36
N CYS A 172 -3.37 20.69 -9.92
CA CYS A 172 -3.09 20.66 -11.35
C CYS A 172 -3.08 19.21 -11.86
N PRO A 173 -4.26 18.59 -12.07
CA PRO A 173 -4.34 17.26 -12.65
C PRO A 173 -3.79 17.24 -14.07
N VAL A 174 -3.07 16.18 -14.40
CA VAL A 174 -2.65 15.92 -15.79
C VAL A 174 -3.81 15.24 -16.52
N ASP A 175 -4.17 15.81 -17.65
CA ASP A 175 -5.25 15.30 -18.50
C ASP A 175 -4.72 14.23 -19.46
N HIS A 176 -3.63 14.55 -20.20
CA HIS A 176 -3.06 13.68 -21.23
C HIS A 176 -1.54 13.72 -21.27
N ILE A 177 -0.94 12.60 -21.68
CA ILE A 177 0.49 12.48 -22.00
C ILE A 177 0.66 12.65 -23.50
N LEU A 178 1.61 13.50 -23.93
CA LEU A 178 1.90 13.78 -25.31
C LEU A 178 3.09 12.98 -25.79
N VAL A 179 2.87 12.19 -26.84
CA VAL A 179 3.91 11.41 -27.52
C VAL A 179 3.88 11.76 -29.01
N LYS A 180 5.04 12.07 -29.59
CA LYS A 180 5.22 12.36 -31.00
C LYS A 180 6.39 11.58 -31.57
N ASP A 181 6.19 10.96 -32.71
CA ASP A 181 7.23 10.16 -33.40
C ASP A 181 7.86 9.08 -32.49
N GLY A 182 7.03 8.47 -31.61
CA GLY A 182 7.48 7.44 -30.66
C GLY A 182 8.32 7.96 -29.49
N LYS A 183 8.38 9.27 -29.24
CA LYS A 183 9.10 9.90 -28.12
C LYS A 183 8.15 10.73 -27.27
N VAL A 184 8.42 10.81 -25.99
CA VAL A 184 7.68 11.72 -25.10
C VAL A 184 7.94 13.17 -25.52
N GLU A 185 6.87 13.97 -25.60
CA GLU A 185 6.95 15.40 -25.91
C GLU A 185 6.58 16.26 -24.69
N GLY A 186 5.67 15.76 -23.83
CA GLY A 186 5.22 16.49 -22.65
C GLY A 186 3.88 16.01 -22.13
N VAL A 187 3.12 16.91 -21.50
CA VAL A 187 1.80 16.66 -20.95
C VAL A 187 0.85 17.84 -21.17
N ILE A 188 -0.46 17.56 -21.12
CA ILE A 188 -1.50 18.58 -20.98
C ILE A 188 -2.02 18.51 -19.56
N ALA A 189 -2.08 19.64 -18.87
CA ALA A 189 -2.58 19.76 -17.52
C ALA A 189 -3.26 21.11 -17.31
N GLY A 190 -4.50 21.10 -16.83
CA GLY A 190 -5.27 22.32 -16.59
C GLY A 190 -5.40 23.23 -17.81
N GLY A 191 -5.51 22.65 -19.00
CA GLY A 191 -5.61 23.37 -20.28
C GLY A 191 -4.29 23.97 -20.80
N GLU A 192 -3.17 23.78 -20.12
CA GLU A 192 -1.84 24.22 -20.54
C GLU A 192 -1.00 23.02 -21.04
N THR A 193 -0.12 23.28 -22.00
CA THR A 193 0.85 22.28 -22.50
C THR A 193 2.20 22.51 -21.85
N TYR A 194 2.77 21.45 -21.28
CA TYR A 194 4.10 21.41 -20.67
C TYR A 194 4.98 20.42 -21.46
N LEU A 195 5.95 20.93 -22.19
CA LEU A 195 6.91 20.12 -22.93
C LEU A 195 8.06 19.68 -22.01
N CYS A 196 8.63 18.49 -22.28
CA CYS A 196 9.76 17.99 -21.50
C CYS A 196 10.68 17.07 -22.32
N LYS A 197 11.92 16.91 -21.84
CA LYS A 197 12.86 15.91 -22.34
C LYS A 197 12.65 14.55 -21.66
N TYR A 198 12.33 14.58 -20.36
CA TYR A 198 12.10 13.42 -19.53
C TYR A 198 10.73 13.54 -18.86
N LEU A 199 9.94 12.48 -18.91
CA LEU A 199 8.66 12.38 -18.23
C LEU A 199 8.73 11.28 -17.17
N VAL A 200 8.29 11.58 -15.96
CA VAL A 200 8.19 10.62 -14.87
C VAL A 200 6.75 10.55 -14.39
N ALA A 201 6.05 9.45 -14.66
CA ALA A 201 4.70 9.23 -14.18
C ALA A 201 4.74 8.50 -12.82
N ALA A 202 4.31 9.19 -11.78
CA ALA A 202 4.17 8.69 -10.41
C ALA A 202 2.76 8.94 -9.85
N PRO A 203 1.68 8.51 -10.55
CA PRO A 203 0.30 8.94 -10.29
C PRO A 203 -0.29 8.44 -8.96
N GLY A 204 0.40 7.52 -8.27
CA GLY A 204 -0.10 6.91 -7.04
C GLY A 204 -1.35 6.04 -7.26
N ARG A 205 -1.92 5.52 -6.17
CA ARG A 205 -3.10 4.62 -6.24
C ARG A 205 -4.33 5.32 -6.82
N ASP A 206 -4.53 6.57 -6.45
CA ASP A 206 -5.70 7.33 -6.88
C ASP A 206 -5.62 7.79 -8.35
N GLY A 207 -4.42 7.86 -8.94
CA GLY A 207 -4.20 8.12 -10.36
C GLY A 207 -4.02 6.86 -11.22
N ALA A 208 -4.13 5.67 -10.63
CA ALA A 208 -3.83 4.41 -11.32
C ALA A 208 -4.77 4.12 -12.50
N GLU A 209 -6.07 4.35 -12.32
CA GLU A 209 -7.05 4.13 -13.39
C GLU A 209 -6.82 5.08 -14.58
N TRP A 210 -6.58 6.37 -14.30
CA TRP A 210 -6.22 7.34 -15.33
C TRP A 210 -4.95 6.89 -16.06
N PHE A 211 -3.92 6.49 -15.31
CA PHE A 211 -2.65 6.10 -15.91
C PHE A 211 -2.73 4.80 -16.73
N THR A 212 -3.55 3.84 -16.32
CA THR A 212 -3.82 2.64 -17.12
C THR A 212 -4.44 3.01 -18.48
N LYS A 213 -5.44 3.91 -18.48
CA LYS A 213 -6.08 4.39 -19.73
C LYS A 213 -5.11 5.15 -20.64
N GLU A 214 -4.26 6.02 -20.07
CA GLU A 214 -3.22 6.73 -20.83
C GLU A 214 -2.20 5.74 -21.41
N ALA A 215 -1.73 4.78 -20.62
CA ALA A 215 -0.78 3.76 -21.06
C ALA A 215 -1.33 2.92 -22.22
N GLU A 216 -2.59 2.49 -22.13
CA GLU A 216 -3.27 1.76 -23.19
C GLU A 216 -3.44 2.60 -24.47
N SER A 217 -3.80 3.87 -24.33
CA SER A 217 -3.92 4.81 -25.47
C SER A 217 -2.59 5.04 -26.19
N LEU A 218 -1.48 4.96 -25.45
CA LEU A 218 -0.11 5.07 -25.96
C LEU A 218 0.46 3.72 -26.46
N GLY A 219 -0.32 2.64 -26.42
CA GLY A 219 0.11 1.32 -26.86
C GLY A 219 1.14 0.67 -25.92
N LEU A 220 1.21 1.10 -24.65
CA LEU A 220 2.05 0.45 -23.65
C LEU A 220 1.37 -0.82 -23.16
N HIS A 221 2.16 -1.89 -23.02
CA HIS A 221 1.65 -3.15 -22.53
C HIS A 221 1.41 -3.07 -21.03
N THR A 222 0.21 -3.43 -20.60
CA THR A 222 -0.19 -3.54 -19.19
C THR A 222 -0.48 -4.99 -18.85
N ALA A 223 -0.03 -5.42 -17.70
CA ALA A 223 -0.35 -6.74 -17.13
C ALA A 223 -1.19 -6.56 -15.87
N SER A 224 -2.20 -7.39 -15.71
CA SER A 224 -3.00 -7.41 -14.48
C SER A 224 -2.18 -7.93 -13.31
N ASN A 225 -2.18 -7.21 -12.20
CA ASN A 225 -1.63 -7.70 -10.93
C ASN A 225 -2.60 -8.71 -10.29
N ALA A 226 -2.09 -9.52 -9.36
CA ALA A 226 -2.92 -10.36 -8.53
C ALA A 226 -3.91 -9.50 -7.72
N VAL A 227 -5.06 -10.07 -7.37
CA VAL A 227 -5.97 -9.51 -6.34
C VAL A 227 -5.80 -10.30 -5.06
N ASP A 228 -5.80 -9.62 -3.93
CA ASP A 228 -5.83 -10.26 -2.61
C ASP A 228 -7.24 -10.14 -2.05
N ILE A 229 -7.86 -11.27 -1.77
CA ILE A 229 -9.22 -11.36 -1.22
C ILE A 229 -9.19 -12.20 0.04
N GLY A 230 -9.93 -11.78 1.07
CA GLY A 230 -10.04 -12.54 2.29
C GLY A 230 -10.90 -11.88 3.35
N VAL A 231 -10.49 -12.03 4.58
CA VAL A 231 -11.22 -11.59 5.76
C VAL A 231 -10.34 -10.80 6.71
N ARG A 232 -10.93 -9.90 7.46
CA ARG A 232 -10.33 -9.32 8.65
C ARG A 232 -10.63 -10.24 9.82
N VAL A 233 -9.61 -10.62 10.54
CA VAL A 233 -9.67 -11.46 11.74
C VAL A 233 -9.62 -10.57 12.97
N GLU A 234 -10.42 -10.89 13.98
CA GLU A 234 -10.36 -10.27 15.30
C GLU A 234 -10.36 -11.35 16.37
N SER A 235 -9.41 -11.28 17.28
CA SER A 235 -9.18 -12.29 18.33
C SER A 235 -8.65 -11.59 19.59
N PRO A 236 -8.74 -12.20 20.80
CA PRO A 236 -8.13 -11.62 21.99
C PRO A 236 -6.64 -11.32 21.77
N ALA A 237 -6.16 -10.18 22.29
CA ALA A 237 -4.80 -9.72 22.05
C ALA A 237 -3.77 -10.72 22.59
N GLU A 238 -4.04 -11.33 23.72
CA GLU A 238 -3.18 -12.28 24.44
C GLU A 238 -2.74 -13.47 23.57
N ILE A 239 -3.57 -13.85 22.59
CA ILE A 239 -3.24 -14.96 21.65
C ILE A 239 -2.03 -14.58 20.77
N TYR A 240 -1.91 -13.31 20.40
CA TYR A 240 -0.89 -12.84 19.48
C TYR A 240 0.26 -12.06 20.15
N GLU A 241 0.15 -11.72 21.45
CA GLU A 241 1.23 -11.07 22.23
C GLU A 241 2.58 -11.78 22.09
N PRO A 242 2.67 -13.14 22.09
CA PRO A 242 3.95 -13.81 21.89
C PRO A 242 4.63 -13.50 20.54
N ILE A 243 3.88 -12.99 19.58
CA ILE A 243 4.38 -12.54 18.27
C ILE A 243 4.56 -11.03 18.27
N THR A 244 3.51 -10.29 18.69
CA THR A 244 3.44 -8.83 18.54
C THR A 244 4.35 -8.07 19.50
N ASP A 245 4.67 -8.64 20.66
CA ASP A 245 5.64 -8.08 21.62
C ASP A 245 7.09 -8.21 21.12
N ILE A 246 7.34 -9.22 20.26
CA ILE A 246 8.66 -9.43 19.66
C ILE A 246 8.78 -8.65 18.35
N CYS A 247 7.73 -8.64 17.56
CA CYS A 247 7.68 -8.02 16.25
C CYS A 247 6.31 -7.35 16.05
N TYR A 248 6.25 -6.03 16.22
CA TYR A 248 5.01 -5.24 16.17
C TYR A 248 4.16 -5.53 14.93
N GLU A 249 4.80 -5.65 13.78
CA GLU A 249 4.15 -6.06 12.53
C GLU A 249 4.98 -7.18 11.90
N SER A 250 4.37 -8.33 11.73
CA SER A 250 4.97 -9.47 11.05
C SER A 250 4.03 -10.03 10.00
N LYS A 251 4.58 -10.72 9.02
CA LYS A 251 3.81 -11.47 8.04
C LYS A 251 4.07 -12.95 8.19
N LEU A 252 3.00 -13.70 8.20
CA LEU A 252 3.02 -15.14 8.12
C LEU A 252 2.47 -15.52 6.75
N VAL A 253 3.25 -16.26 5.97
CA VAL A 253 2.88 -16.71 4.63
C VAL A 253 2.75 -18.22 4.64
N TYR A 254 1.68 -18.71 4.07
CA TYR A 254 1.32 -20.10 3.95
C TYR A 254 0.98 -20.44 2.50
N PHE A 255 1.32 -21.61 2.04
CA PHE A 255 0.82 -22.15 0.78
C PHE A 255 -0.18 -23.25 1.11
N SER A 256 -1.45 -23.08 0.70
CA SER A 256 -2.53 -24.01 1.06
C SER A 256 -2.28 -25.40 0.48
N LYS A 257 -2.52 -26.44 1.29
CA LYS A 257 -2.36 -27.83 0.86
C LYS A 257 -3.38 -28.23 -0.20
N SER A 258 -4.59 -27.65 -0.12
CA SER A 258 -5.67 -28.00 -1.04
C SER A 258 -5.46 -27.42 -2.44
N PHE A 259 -4.87 -26.21 -2.58
CA PHE A 259 -4.88 -25.49 -3.85
C PHE A 259 -3.53 -24.87 -4.22
N ASP A 260 -2.52 -24.98 -3.35
CA ASP A 260 -1.21 -24.35 -3.48
C ASP A 260 -1.31 -22.80 -3.67
N ASP A 261 -2.39 -22.22 -3.11
CA ASP A 261 -2.59 -20.78 -3.14
C ASP A 261 -1.79 -20.11 -2.03
N ARG A 262 -1.22 -18.95 -2.35
CA ARG A 262 -0.49 -18.13 -1.38
C ARG A 262 -1.47 -17.41 -0.46
N VAL A 263 -1.45 -17.76 0.82
CA VAL A 263 -2.24 -17.15 1.90
C VAL A 263 -1.30 -16.39 2.82
N ARG A 264 -1.68 -15.21 3.25
CA ARG A 264 -0.82 -14.42 4.14
C ARG A 264 -1.60 -13.60 5.16
N THR A 265 -0.98 -13.36 6.32
CA THR A 265 -1.44 -12.29 7.21
C THR A 265 -1.04 -10.93 6.62
N PHE A 266 -1.83 -9.90 6.93
CA PHE A 266 -1.58 -8.54 6.47
C PHE A 266 -2.06 -7.52 7.49
N CYS A 267 -1.29 -6.42 7.66
CA CYS A 267 -1.63 -5.28 8.50
C CYS A 267 -2.12 -5.71 9.89
N MET A 268 -1.21 -6.28 10.68
CA MET A 268 -1.48 -6.66 12.06
C MET A 268 -1.56 -5.42 12.95
N ASN A 269 -2.62 -5.33 13.73
CA ASN A 269 -2.90 -4.22 14.62
C ASN A 269 -3.12 -4.75 16.03
N PRO A 270 -2.06 -4.84 16.86
CA PRO A 270 -2.17 -5.20 18.25
C PRO A 270 -3.04 -4.16 18.99
N TYR A 271 -3.98 -4.62 19.79
CA TYR A 271 -4.94 -3.79 20.53
C TYR A 271 -5.71 -2.79 19.66
N GLY A 272 -5.88 -3.14 18.37
CA GLY A 272 -6.49 -2.29 17.35
C GLY A 272 -7.99 -2.47 17.20
N PHE A 273 -8.55 -1.78 16.22
CA PHE A 273 -9.97 -1.75 15.92
C PHE A 273 -10.20 -2.17 14.47
N VAL A 274 -11.23 -2.97 14.25
CA VAL A 274 -11.73 -3.23 12.88
C VAL A 274 -12.53 -2.01 12.43
N VAL A 275 -12.32 -1.58 11.20
CA VAL A 275 -12.96 -0.40 10.62
C VAL A 275 -13.47 -0.69 9.21
N THR A 276 -14.42 0.12 8.78
CA THR A 276 -14.92 0.08 7.41
C THR A 276 -14.06 0.98 6.51
N GLU A 277 -13.74 0.48 5.32
CA GLU A 277 -13.09 1.22 4.24
C GLU A 277 -14.10 1.39 3.09
N ASN A 278 -14.28 2.62 2.61
CA ASN A 278 -15.18 2.91 1.50
C ASN A 278 -14.37 3.10 0.21
N ASN A 279 -14.52 2.19 -0.71
CA ASN A 279 -13.90 2.20 -2.03
C ASN A 279 -14.95 2.57 -3.09
N ASN A 280 -15.16 3.87 -3.32
CA ASN A 280 -16.13 4.40 -4.30
C ASN A 280 -17.56 3.83 -4.12
N GLY A 281 -18.05 3.83 -2.87
CA GLY A 281 -19.38 3.31 -2.54
C GLY A 281 -19.40 1.83 -2.13
N LEU A 282 -18.33 1.10 -2.38
CA LEU A 282 -18.17 -0.29 -2.00
C LEU A 282 -17.54 -0.39 -0.61
N MET A 283 -18.25 -0.95 0.35
CA MET A 283 -17.81 -1.05 1.73
C MET A 283 -17.01 -2.33 1.94
N THR A 284 -15.74 -2.19 2.32
CA THR A 284 -14.84 -3.28 2.69
C THR A 284 -14.35 -3.09 4.12
N VAL A 285 -13.56 -4.04 4.63
CA VAL A 285 -13.01 -3.94 5.99
C VAL A 285 -11.52 -3.66 5.96
N ASN A 286 -11.04 -3.00 7.03
CA ASN A 286 -9.64 -2.75 7.31
C ASN A 286 -9.42 -2.74 8.83
N GLY A 287 -8.20 -2.48 9.29
CA GLY A 287 -7.87 -2.32 10.71
C GLY A 287 -7.09 -1.06 10.98
N HIS A 288 -7.27 -0.51 12.17
CA HIS A 288 -6.52 0.64 12.67
C HIS A 288 -5.95 0.39 14.06
N SER A 289 -4.73 0.88 14.29
CA SER A 289 -4.16 1.07 15.63
C SER A 289 -4.14 2.55 15.96
N TYR A 290 -4.61 2.90 17.16
CA TYR A 290 -4.57 4.27 17.66
C TYR A 290 -3.49 4.42 18.74
N ALA A 291 -2.81 5.56 18.80
CA ALA A 291 -1.77 5.81 19.78
C ALA A 291 -2.30 5.81 21.24
N HIS A 292 -3.50 6.37 21.46
CA HIS A 292 -4.07 6.58 22.78
C HIS A 292 -5.34 5.78 23.09
N LYS A 293 -5.83 4.98 22.14
CA LYS A 293 -7.01 4.13 22.31
C LYS A 293 -6.67 2.69 21.98
N LYS A 294 -6.85 1.80 22.94
CA LYS A 294 -6.61 0.36 22.77
C LYS A 294 -7.89 -0.42 22.99
N SER A 295 -8.07 -1.50 22.22
CA SER A 295 -9.08 -2.53 22.48
C SER A 295 -8.45 -3.70 23.24
N GLY A 296 -9.26 -4.68 23.65
CA GLY A 296 -8.75 -5.97 24.16
C GLY A 296 -8.39 -6.96 23.05
N ASN A 297 -8.43 -6.57 21.78
CA ASN A 297 -8.26 -7.47 20.64
C ASN A 297 -7.08 -7.09 19.76
N THR A 298 -6.46 -8.09 19.17
CA THR A 298 -5.59 -7.94 18.00
C THR A 298 -6.42 -8.25 16.76
N ASN A 299 -6.26 -7.44 15.71
CA ASN A 299 -6.88 -7.72 14.41
C ASN A 299 -5.85 -7.67 13.28
N PHE A 300 -6.07 -8.50 12.26
CA PHE A 300 -5.25 -8.58 11.05
C PHE A 300 -6.07 -9.17 9.91
N ALA A 301 -5.65 -8.98 8.67
CA ALA A 301 -6.26 -9.66 7.54
C ALA A 301 -5.62 -11.03 7.31
N ILE A 302 -6.41 -12.01 6.86
CA ILE A 302 -5.95 -13.19 6.13
C ILE A 302 -6.39 -13.00 4.68
N LEU A 303 -5.41 -12.91 3.79
CA LEU A 303 -5.62 -12.64 2.38
C LEU A 303 -5.08 -13.79 1.54
N VAL A 304 -5.88 -14.25 0.60
CA VAL A 304 -5.51 -15.20 -0.45
C VAL A 304 -5.16 -14.40 -1.69
N SER A 305 -3.93 -14.56 -2.17
CA SER A 305 -3.46 -13.89 -3.40
C SER A 305 -3.85 -14.73 -4.61
N LYS A 306 -4.59 -14.12 -5.55
CA LYS A 306 -5.02 -14.82 -6.77
C LYS A 306 -4.59 -14.04 -8.01
N GLN A 307 -3.81 -14.72 -8.83
CA GLN A 307 -3.51 -14.27 -10.18
C GLN A 307 -4.41 -15.04 -11.15
N PHE A 308 -4.98 -14.35 -12.10
CA PHE A 308 -5.80 -14.94 -13.13
C PHE A 308 -5.00 -15.05 -14.44
N THR A 309 -5.26 -16.10 -15.20
CA THR A 309 -4.70 -16.34 -16.53
C THR A 309 -5.80 -16.19 -17.57
N GLN A 310 -5.39 -16.02 -18.83
CA GLN A 310 -6.35 -15.97 -19.95
C GLN A 310 -7.45 -17.05 -19.86
N PRO A 311 -8.70 -16.74 -20.23
CA PRO A 311 -9.17 -15.50 -20.87
C PRO A 311 -9.54 -14.37 -19.89
N PHE A 312 -9.39 -14.56 -18.58
CA PHE A 312 -9.83 -13.61 -17.58
C PHE A 312 -8.72 -12.60 -17.22
N HIS A 313 -8.98 -11.30 -17.43
CA HIS A 313 -7.99 -10.23 -17.25
C HIS A 313 -8.38 -9.16 -16.23
N GLU A 314 -9.52 -9.33 -15.54
CA GLU A 314 -10.14 -8.30 -14.71
C GLU A 314 -10.14 -8.65 -13.20
N PRO A 315 -8.97 -8.89 -12.56
CA PRO A 315 -8.91 -9.28 -11.16
C PRO A 315 -9.48 -8.21 -10.22
N ILE A 316 -9.39 -6.93 -10.57
CA ILE A 316 -9.99 -5.83 -9.81
C ILE A 316 -11.50 -5.94 -9.81
N GLU A 317 -12.12 -6.15 -10.98
CA GLU A 317 -13.56 -6.32 -11.10
C GLU A 317 -14.05 -7.57 -10.35
N TYR A 318 -13.30 -8.68 -10.42
CA TYR A 318 -13.62 -9.86 -9.62
C TYR A 318 -13.66 -9.54 -8.12
N GLY A 319 -12.64 -8.82 -7.61
CA GLY A 319 -12.61 -8.38 -6.21
C GLY A 319 -13.77 -7.45 -5.85
N LYS A 320 -14.16 -6.54 -6.75
CA LYS A 320 -15.33 -5.67 -6.58
C LYS A 320 -16.64 -6.47 -6.53
N TYR A 321 -16.81 -7.48 -7.39
CA TYR A 321 -17.98 -8.36 -7.35
C TYR A 321 -18.09 -9.12 -6.02
N ILE A 322 -17.00 -9.67 -5.52
CA ILE A 322 -16.99 -10.35 -4.21
C ILE A 322 -17.38 -9.38 -3.09
N ALA A 323 -16.82 -8.17 -3.09
CA ALA A 323 -17.17 -7.16 -2.08
C ALA A 323 -18.63 -6.68 -2.23
N SER A 324 -19.15 -6.57 -3.45
CA SER A 324 -20.55 -6.19 -3.69
C SER A 324 -21.54 -7.23 -3.17
N LEU A 325 -21.21 -8.52 -3.23
CA LEU A 325 -22.02 -9.59 -2.62
C LEU A 325 -22.14 -9.40 -1.09
N ALA A 326 -21.03 -9.09 -0.41
CA ALA A 326 -21.08 -8.80 1.03
C ALA A 326 -21.97 -7.59 1.34
N ASN A 327 -21.85 -6.53 0.54
CA ASN A 327 -22.66 -5.31 0.71
C ASN A 327 -24.15 -5.57 0.44
N MET A 328 -24.46 -6.37 -0.57
CA MET A 328 -25.84 -6.75 -0.89
C MET A 328 -26.47 -7.57 0.24
N LEU A 329 -25.75 -8.53 0.83
CA LEU A 329 -26.26 -9.42 1.86
C LEU A 329 -26.27 -8.79 3.26
N GLY A 330 -25.30 -7.91 3.55
CA GLY A 330 -25.10 -7.32 4.87
C GLY A 330 -25.47 -5.84 5.01
N GLY A 331 -25.74 -5.16 3.89
CA GLY A 331 -25.83 -3.70 3.87
C GLY A 331 -24.44 -3.04 4.09
N GLY A 332 -23.35 -3.83 4.08
CA GLY A 332 -21.99 -3.48 4.38
C GLY A 332 -21.19 -4.73 4.79
N PRO A 333 -20.14 -4.58 5.61
CA PRO A 333 -19.36 -5.72 6.07
C PRO A 333 -20.17 -6.74 6.88
N ILE A 334 -19.90 -8.02 6.62
CA ILE A 334 -20.48 -9.15 7.35
C ILE A 334 -19.50 -9.60 8.43
N VAL A 335 -20.00 -9.96 9.62
CA VAL A 335 -19.24 -10.62 10.68
C VAL A 335 -19.73 -12.03 10.92
N GLN A 336 -18.81 -12.99 11.03
CA GLN A 336 -19.09 -14.39 11.33
C GLN A 336 -18.06 -14.97 12.29
N ARG A 337 -18.48 -15.82 13.23
CA ARG A 337 -17.57 -16.57 14.07
C ARG A 337 -16.92 -17.70 13.30
N LEU A 338 -15.64 -17.94 13.51
CA LEU A 338 -14.90 -19.04 12.88
C LEU A 338 -15.57 -20.41 13.11
N GLY A 339 -16.09 -20.64 14.33
CA GLY A 339 -16.85 -21.87 14.62
C GLY A 339 -18.11 -22.02 13.79
N ASP A 340 -18.82 -20.93 13.50
CA ASP A 340 -20.03 -20.98 12.69
C ASP A 340 -19.71 -21.19 11.20
N VAL A 341 -18.57 -20.65 10.70
CA VAL A 341 -18.06 -20.96 9.35
C VAL A 341 -17.80 -22.46 9.21
N ARG A 342 -17.13 -23.08 10.20
CA ARG A 342 -16.86 -24.52 10.20
C ARG A 342 -18.12 -25.38 10.25
N ASP A 343 -19.10 -24.95 11.01
CA ASP A 343 -20.36 -25.64 11.15
C ASP A 343 -21.30 -25.38 9.94
N GLY A 344 -20.88 -24.64 8.92
CA GLY A 344 -21.64 -24.32 7.72
C GLY A 344 -22.93 -23.53 7.99
N ARG A 345 -22.89 -22.60 8.94
CA ARG A 345 -24.09 -21.85 9.35
C ARG A 345 -23.77 -20.38 9.62
N ARG A 346 -24.71 -19.48 9.35
CA ARG A 346 -24.59 -18.08 9.65
C ARG A 346 -24.38 -17.80 11.14
N SER A 347 -23.64 -16.75 11.50
CA SER A 347 -23.68 -16.20 12.84
C SER A 347 -24.94 -15.36 13.08
N THR A 348 -25.34 -15.28 14.32
CA THR A 348 -26.41 -14.39 14.80
C THR A 348 -25.87 -13.44 15.84
N ALA A 349 -26.55 -12.30 16.06
CA ALA A 349 -26.15 -11.34 17.09
C ALA A 349 -26.00 -11.99 18.48
N GLU A 350 -26.89 -12.93 18.80
CA GLU A 350 -26.84 -13.67 20.06
C GLU A 350 -25.61 -14.57 20.16
N ARG A 351 -25.26 -15.30 19.07
CA ARG A 351 -24.06 -16.16 19.06
C ARG A 351 -22.77 -15.34 19.19
N ILE A 352 -22.71 -14.16 18.56
CA ILE A 352 -21.56 -13.25 18.68
C ILE A 352 -21.46 -12.73 20.11
N ARG A 353 -22.56 -12.26 20.69
CA ARG A 353 -22.60 -11.73 22.06
C ARG A 353 -22.18 -12.76 23.13
N ARG A 354 -22.47 -14.05 22.92
CA ARG A 354 -22.02 -15.14 23.79
C ARG A 354 -20.58 -15.56 23.57
N GLY A 355 -19.90 -14.98 22.56
CA GLY A 355 -18.51 -15.26 22.24
C GLY A 355 -17.56 -14.65 23.26
N LEU A 356 -16.30 -15.11 23.23
CA LEU A 356 -15.22 -14.55 24.05
C LEU A 356 -14.62 -13.29 23.44
N VAL A 357 -14.85 -13.05 22.14
CA VAL A 357 -14.35 -11.87 21.42
C VAL A 357 -15.47 -10.84 21.31
N HIS A 358 -15.24 -9.65 21.85
CA HIS A 358 -16.16 -8.53 21.74
C HIS A 358 -15.85 -7.73 20.48
N PRO A 359 -16.80 -7.63 19.50
CA PRO A 359 -16.57 -6.92 18.26
C PRO A 359 -16.17 -5.47 18.47
N THR A 360 -15.06 -5.03 17.87
CA THR A 360 -14.68 -3.60 17.85
C THR A 360 -15.39 -2.81 16.75
N MET A 361 -16.04 -3.51 15.79
CA MET A 361 -16.91 -2.92 14.77
C MET A 361 -18.36 -3.44 14.94
N PRO A 362 -19.14 -2.87 15.87
CA PRO A 362 -20.49 -3.33 16.16
C PRO A 362 -21.49 -3.08 15.03
N SER A 363 -21.14 -2.27 14.03
CA SER A 363 -21.94 -2.01 12.83
C SER A 363 -21.91 -3.13 11.78
N ALA A 364 -21.02 -4.11 11.93
CA ALA A 364 -20.97 -5.26 11.02
C ALA A 364 -22.20 -6.17 11.20
N THR A 365 -22.77 -6.61 10.09
CA THR A 365 -23.96 -7.47 10.09
C THR A 365 -23.57 -8.92 10.36
N PRO A 366 -24.13 -9.58 11.40
CA PRO A 366 -23.95 -11.01 11.60
C PRO A 366 -24.52 -11.82 10.42
N GLY A 367 -23.67 -12.59 9.75
CA GLY A 367 -24.05 -13.26 8.51
C GLY A 367 -23.32 -14.56 8.24
N ASP A 368 -23.24 -14.90 6.96
CA ASP A 368 -22.59 -16.08 6.43
C ASP A 368 -21.64 -15.72 5.29
N LEU A 369 -20.35 -15.84 5.55
CA LEU A 369 -19.29 -15.56 4.57
C LEU A 369 -19.21 -16.60 3.45
N SER A 370 -19.80 -17.79 3.64
CA SER A 370 -19.85 -18.82 2.60
C SER A 370 -20.76 -18.44 1.42
N LEU A 371 -21.66 -17.49 1.62
CA LEU A 371 -22.48 -16.91 0.55
C LEU A 371 -21.75 -15.82 -0.24
N VAL A 372 -20.59 -15.39 0.22
CA VAL A 372 -19.81 -14.30 -0.36
C VAL A 372 -18.50 -14.81 -0.95
N LEU A 373 -17.72 -15.51 -0.12
CA LEU A 373 -16.41 -16.01 -0.53
C LEU A 373 -16.55 -17.36 -1.25
N PRO A 374 -15.93 -17.53 -2.44
CA PRO A 374 -15.84 -18.83 -3.08
C PRO A 374 -15.23 -19.89 -2.15
N TYR A 375 -15.66 -21.13 -2.30
CA TYR A 375 -15.19 -22.27 -1.48
C TYR A 375 -13.65 -22.32 -1.38
N ARG A 376 -12.95 -22.09 -2.48
CA ARG A 376 -11.48 -22.10 -2.53
C ARG A 376 -10.87 -21.13 -1.52
N PHE A 377 -11.33 -19.87 -1.49
CA PHE A 377 -10.85 -18.86 -0.54
C PHE A 377 -11.15 -19.21 0.91
N LEU A 378 -12.35 -19.71 1.19
CA LEU A 378 -12.71 -20.17 2.54
C LEU A 378 -11.83 -21.33 2.99
N LYS A 379 -11.60 -22.30 2.11
CA LYS A 379 -10.76 -23.46 2.41
C LYS A 379 -9.32 -23.05 2.72
N ASP A 380 -8.74 -22.17 1.91
CA ASP A 380 -7.41 -21.62 2.10
C ASP A 380 -7.28 -20.85 3.43
N ILE A 381 -8.28 -20.05 3.77
CA ILE A 381 -8.35 -19.31 5.04
C ILE A 381 -8.43 -20.28 6.23
N MET A 382 -9.22 -21.35 6.12
CA MET A 382 -9.36 -22.36 7.19
C MET A 382 -8.05 -23.10 7.43
N GLU A 383 -7.34 -23.49 6.37
CA GLU A 383 -6.02 -24.14 6.48
C GLU A 383 -4.98 -23.19 7.10
N MET A 384 -5.02 -21.90 6.75
CA MET A 384 -4.16 -20.89 7.38
C MET A 384 -4.41 -20.79 8.90
N PHE A 385 -5.68 -20.88 9.38
CA PHE A 385 -5.98 -20.91 10.81
C PHE A 385 -5.41 -22.15 11.50
N GLU A 386 -5.45 -23.31 10.86
CA GLU A 386 -4.86 -24.54 11.39
C GLU A 386 -3.34 -24.43 11.54
N ALA A 387 -2.68 -23.76 10.58
CA ALA A 387 -1.26 -23.48 10.65
C ALA A 387 -0.91 -22.41 11.70
N LEU A 388 -1.69 -21.32 11.77
CA LEU A 388 -1.50 -20.24 12.75
C LEU A 388 -1.64 -20.75 14.19
N ASP A 389 -2.55 -21.67 14.47
CA ASP A 389 -2.78 -22.22 15.82
C ASP A 389 -1.56 -22.93 16.41
N LYS A 390 -0.68 -23.45 15.54
CA LYS A 390 0.60 -24.06 15.97
C LYS A 390 1.63 -23.01 16.41
N VAL A 391 1.52 -21.78 15.91
CA VAL A 391 2.43 -20.66 16.25
C VAL A 391 1.86 -19.79 17.35
N ALA A 392 0.56 -19.54 17.32
CA ALA A 392 -0.22 -18.78 18.28
C ALA A 392 -1.41 -19.64 18.76
N PRO A 393 -1.23 -20.50 19.79
CA PRO A 393 -2.30 -21.36 20.29
C PRO A 393 -3.53 -20.57 20.69
N GLY A 394 -4.70 -20.96 20.16
CA GLY A 394 -5.96 -20.23 20.31
C GLY A 394 -6.34 -19.39 19.08
N ALA A 395 -5.45 -19.22 18.11
CA ALA A 395 -5.76 -18.53 16.83
C ALA A 395 -6.97 -19.17 16.12
N ASN A 396 -7.07 -20.50 16.21
CA ASN A 396 -8.10 -21.31 15.58
C ASN A 396 -9.36 -21.50 16.47
N SER A 397 -9.58 -20.59 17.43
CA SER A 397 -10.74 -20.63 18.35
C SER A 397 -12.05 -20.47 17.60
N ARG A 398 -13.07 -21.20 18.03
CA ARG A 398 -14.46 -21.04 17.56
C ARG A 398 -15.01 -19.62 17.75
N HIS A 399 -14.41 -18.85 18.68
CA HIS A 399 -14.85 -17.51 19.04
C HIS A 399 -14.19 -16.41 18.24
N THR A 400 -13.10 -16.71 17.49
CA THR A 400 -12.45 -15.77 16.58
C THR A 400 -13.49 -15.20 15.60
N LEU A 401 -13.48 -13.90 15.41
CA LEU A 401 -14.38 -13.19 14.50
C LEU A 401 -13.72 -12.96 13.15
N LEU A 402 -14.49 -13.20 12.10
CA LEU A 402 -14.12 -12.96 10.72
C LEU A 402 -15.04 -11.89 10.14
N TYR A 403 -14.46 -10.83 9.61
CA TYR A 403 -15.21 -9.78 8.92
C TYR A 403 -14.92 -9.86 7.43
N GLY A 404 -15.94 -9.85 6.63
CA GLY A 404 -15.84 -9.94 5.18
C GLY A 404 -16.53 -8.80 4.46
N VAL A 405 -15.93 -8.34 3.40
CA VAL A 405 -14.67 -8.84 2.82
C VAL A 405 -13.56 -7.82 3.00
N GLU A 406 -12.34 -8.29 3.18
CA GLU A 406 -11.16 -7.46 2.95
C GLU A 406 -10.64 -7.75 1.54
N VAL A 407 -10.50 -6.71 0.72
CA VAL A 407 -9.96 -6.81 -0.64
C VAL A 407 -8.86 -5.78 -0.78
N LYS A 408 -7.75 -6.19 -1.37
CA LYS A 408 -6.69 -5.27 -1.77
C LYS A 408 -6.59 -5.26 -3.30
N PHE A 409 -6.92 -4.10 -3.86
CA PHE A 409 -6.81 -3.83 -5.28
C PHE A 409 -5.41 -3.31 -5.58
N TYR A 410 -4.81 -3.85 -6.63
CA TYR A 410 -3.49 -3.41 -7.08
C TYR A 410 -3.62 -2.88 -8.50
N SER A 411 -2.94 -1.77 -8.77
CA SER A 411 -2.90 -1.16 -10.09
C SER A 411 -2.33 -2.13 -11.13
N SER A 412 -2.79 -2.01 -12.36
CA SER A 412 -2.17 -2.72 -13.50
C SER A 412 -0.69 -2.40 -13.56
N ARG A 413 0.11 -3.41 -13.88
CA ARG A 413 1.56 -3.27 -13.98
C ARG A 413 1.93 -2.93 -15.42
N ILE A 414 2.71 -1.87 -15.59
CA ILE A 414 3.25 -1.50 -16.88
C ILE A 414 4.56 -2.25 -17.12
N GLU A 415 4.78 -2.70 -18.36
CA GLU A 415 6.05 -3.30 -18.75
C GLU A 415 7.16 -2.24 -18.79
N LEU A 416 8.23 -2.47 -18.02
CA LEU A 416 9.32 -1.52 -17.81
C LEU A 416 10.68 -2.22 -17.95
N SER A 417 11.70 -1.42 -18.29
CA SER A 417 13.09 -1.84 -18.19
C SER A 417 13.56 -1.89 -16.72
N ASN A 418 14.77 -2.39 -16.47
CA ASN A 418 15.38 -2.36 -15.14
C ASN A 418 15.61 -0.93 -14.61
N GLN A 419 15.63 0.08 -15.47
CA GLN A 419 15.68 1.50 -15.12
C GLN A 419 14.31 2.13 -14.92
N LEU A 420 13.23 1.31 -14.92
CA LEU A 420 11.84 1.74 -14.80
C LEU A 420 11.37 2.65 -15.95
N GLU A 421 11.99 2.51 -17.12
CA GLU A 421 11.62 3.20 -18.35
C GLU A 421 10.62 2.34 -19.14
N THR A 422 9.63 2.99 -19.73
CA THR A 422 8.65 2.36 -20.65
C THR A 422 9.29 2.07 -22.02
N LYS A 423 8.52 1.50 -22.94
CA LYS A 423 8.93 1.37 -24.36
C LYS A 423 9.11 2.72 -25.06
N ILE A 424 8.56 3.79 -24.52
CA ILE A 424 8.70 5.15 -25.06
C ILE A 424 9.94 5.77 -24.42
N PRO A 425 10.98 6.11 -25.18
CA PRO A 425 12.23 6.67 -24.66
C PRO A 425 12.01 7.93 -23.80
N ASN A 426 12.72 8.00 -22.68
CA ASN A 426 12.65 9.08 -21.69
C ASN A 426 11.30 9.20 -20.96
N PHE A 427 10.46 8.18 -21.05
CA PHE A 427 9.24 8.08 -20.28
C PHE A 427 9.35 6.97 -19.23
N PHE A 428 9.40 7.35 -17.95
CA PHE A 428 9.51 6.49 -16.79
C PHE A 428 8.18 6.38 -16.07
N ALA A 429 7.91 5.21 -15.50
CA ALA A 429 6.69 4.98 -14.71
C ALA A 429 7.05 4.33 -13.37
N ILE A 430 6.64 4.94 -12.26
CA ILE A 430 7.06 4.56 -10.91
C ILE A 430 5.91 4.62 -9.89
N GLY A 431 6.14 4.01 -8.75
CA GLY A 431 5.22 4.06 -7.63
C GLY A 431 4.05 3.10 -7.73
N ASP A 432 3.12 3.24 -6.79
CA ASP A 432 1.96 2.34 -6.65
C ASP A 432 1.03 2.39 -7.86
N GLY A 433 0.91 3.55 -8.51
CA GLY A 433 0.06 3.73 -9.69
C GLY A 433 0.57 3.03 -10.95
N ALA A 434 1.88 2.77 -11.03
CA ALA A 434 2.49 1.96 -12.08
C ALA A 434 2.47 0.44 -11.78
N GLY A 435 1.91 0.04 -10.64
CA GLY A 435 1.76 -1.35 -10.23
C GLY A 435 3.02 -2.03 -9.72
N ILE A 436 4.11 -1.28 -9.49
CA ILE A 436 5.42 -1.84 -9.12
C ILE A 436 5.77 -1.69 -7.63
N THR A 437 5.15 -0.76 -6.91
CA THR A 437 5.37 -0.58 -5.48
C THR A 437 4.06 -0.63 -4.69
N ARG A 438 4.15 -0.77 -3.36
CA ARG A 438 3.00 -0.90 -2.46
C ARG A 438 3.22 -0.25 -1.11
N GLY A 439 4.18 0.66 -0.98
CA GLY A 439 4.50 1.30 0.29
C GLY A 439 5.54 2.39 0.14
N LEU A 440 5.66 3.21 1.20
CA LEU A 440 6.49 4.43 1.21
C LEU A 440 7.94 4.17 0.77
N ALA A 441 8.60 3.17 1.38
CA ALA A 441 10.03 2.92 1.15
C ALA A 441 10.33 2.52 -0.30
N GLN A 442 9.59 1.55 -0.86
CA GLN A 442 9.83 1.12 -2.24
C GLN A 442 9.35 2.16 -3.25
N ALA A 443 8.28 2.92 -2.99
CA ALA A 443 7.88 4.02 -3.84
C ALA A 443 8.98 5.12 -3.89
N SER A 444 9.54 5.48 -2.74
CA SER A 444 10.68 6.40 -2.66
C SER A 444 11.91 5.85 -3.38
N ALA A 445 12.23 4.56 -3.18
CA ALA A 445 13.35 3.89 -3.85
C ALA A 445 13.21 3.90 -5.39
N ALA A 446 11.99 3.67 -5.91
CA ALA A 446 11.72 3.80 -7.35
C ALA A 446 12.02 5.22 -7.86
N GLY A 447 11.68 6.25 -7.07
CA GLY A 447 12.03 7.64 -7.38
C GLY A 447 13.54 7.88 -7.42
N VAL A 448 14.28 7.29 -6.48
CA VAL A 448 15.76 7.37 -6.47
C VAL A 448 16.35 6.72 -7.72
N VAL A 449 15.88 5.53 -8.11
CA VAL A 449 16.34 4.84 -9.31
C VAL A 449 16.20 5.74 -10.55
N VAL A 450 15.01 6.28 -10.78
CA VAL A 450 14.76 7.13 -11.96
C VAL A 450 15.51 8.45 -11.88
N GLY A 451 15.56 9.09 -10.71
CA GLY A 451 16.33 10.32 -10.55
C GLY A 451 17.81 10.14 -10.88
N ARG A 452 18.42 9.04 -10.41
CA ARG A 452 19.83 8.70 -10.71
C ARG A 452 20.06 8.31 -12.15
N GLU A 453 19.13 7.59 -12.78
CA GLU A 453 19.20 7.28 -14.19
C GLU A 453 19.20 8.56 -15.05
N ILE A 454 18.32 9.51 -14.74
CA ILE A 454 18.31 10.81 -15.45
C ILE A 454 19.62 11.57 -15.20
N CYS A 455 20.15 11.57 -13.96
CA CYS A 455 21.46 12.16 -13.66
C CYS A 455 22.57 11.54 -14.50
N ALA A 456 22.59 10.23 -14.65
CA ALA A 456 23.58 9.52 -15.48
C ALA A 456 23.47 9.93 -16.96
N ARG A 457 22.26 10.01 -17.51
CA ARG A 457 22.01 10.41 -18.92
C ARG A 457 22.44 11.83 -19.23
N ILE A 458 22.45 12.73 -18.26
CA ILE A 458 22.93 14.12 -18.44
C ILE A 458 24.42 14.30 -18.07
N GLY A 459 25.16 13.21 -17.85
CA GLY A 459 26.57 13.25 -17.51
C GLY A 459 26.90 13.73 -16.09
N LYS A 460 25.93 13.64 -15.16
CA LYS A 460 26.07 14.01 -13.74
C LYS A 460 25.72 12.80 -12.84
N PRO A 461 26.39 11.65 -12.97
CA PRO A 461 26.07 10.48 -12.19
C PRO A 461 26.25 10.77 -10.69
N LYS A 462 25.29 10.32 -9.89
CA LYS A 462 25.40 10.34 -8.42
C LYS A 462 26.25 9.14 -7.97
N GLY A 463 27.02 9.29 -6.90
CA GLY A 463 27.81 8.19 -6.32
C GLY A 463 26.96 6.99 -5.93
N GLU A 464 27.59 5.82 -5.79
CA GLU A 464 26.94 4.60 -5.32
C GLU A 464 26.30 4.80 -3.93
N ILE A 465 25.19 4.10 -3.70
CA ILE A 465 24.47 4.07 -2.41
C ILE A 465 25.09 3.05 -1.48
#